data_81b7726ff58c9b1efc64f22298092197
#
_entry.id   81b7726ff58c9b1efc64f22298092197
#
_cell.length_a   1.000
_cell.length_b   1.000
_cell.length_c   1.000
_cell.angle_alpha   90.00
_cell.angle_beta   90.00
_cell.angle_gamma   90.00
#
_symmetry.space_group_name_H-M   'P 1'
#
loop_
_entity.id
_entity.type
_entity.pdbx_description
1 polymer ?
#
loop_
_entity_poly.entity_id
_entity_poly.type
_entity_poly.pdbx_seq_one_letter_code
_entity_poly.pdbx_strand_id
1 'polypeptide(L)'
;MSWRVVVISKRAKLDYQLGYLVVRNENVTKIHLGEISTLLIESTAVSITTSLLAELTKKKIKVIFCDEKRNPSSELVGYYGSHDTSSKVRNQIQWSRNSKDTVWTEIVTEKIRKQKKLLEYQGKEESKLLDSYLQEIKWNDETNREGHAAKVYFNALFGLDFTRTTDCSVNSALNYGYSIILSAFTREITANGYITQLGLFHDNMFNQFNLASDLMEPFRVLVDKEVLEMKFEEFEVDEKRRLVNILNHEVVIDGKVQYVNNAVKIYCKSVFDALNENDSSLIRFYKFEL
;
A
#
# COMPACT_ATOMS: atom_id res chain seq x y z
N MET A 1 -2.32 20.05 -2.43
CA MET A 1 -2.00 18.69 -1.92
C MET A 1 -1.35 17.89 -3.05
N SER A 2 -0.32 17.12 -2.74
CA SER A 2 0.33 16.23 -3.73
C SER A 2 -0.57 15.00 -3.91
N TRP A 3 -1.02 14.77 -5.13
CA TRP A 3 -1.98 13.69 -5.45
C TRP A 3 -1.50 12.82 -6.62
N ARG A 4 -0.58 13.33 -7.42
CA ARG A 4 -0.21 12.77 -8.72
C ARG A 4 0.84 11.69 -8.59
N VAL A 5 0.59 10.53 -9.19
CA VAL A 5 1.60 9.51 -9.45
C VAL A 5 2.22 9.78 -10.82
N VAL A 6 3.54 9.90 -10.86
CA VAL A 6 4.30 10.13 -12.11
C VAL A 6 5.11 8.88 -12.41
N VAL A 7 4.95 8.34 -13.60
CA VAL A 7 5.66 7.13 -14.07
C VAL A 7 6.64 7.49 -15.17
N ILE A 8 7.90 7.10 -15.03
CA ILE A 8 8.95 7.26 -16.03
C ILE A 8 9.26 5.90 -16.66
N SER A 9 8.58 5.59 -17.76
CA SER A 9 8.62 4.28 -18.41
C SER A 9 9.65 4.14 -19.54
N LYS A 10 10.26 5.26 -19.97
CA LYS A 10 11.24 5.28 -21.06
C LYS A 10 12.54 5.92 -20.60
N ARG A 11 13.61 5.73 -21.40
CA ARG A 11 14.88 6.44 -21.21
C ARG A 11 14.64 7.95 -21.11
N ALA A 12 15.17 8.57 -20.04
CA ALA A 12 15.03 10.00 -19.78
C ALA A 12 16.16 10.51 -18.88
N LYS A 13 16.39 11.82 -18.93
CA LYS A 13 17.14 12.55 -17.92
C LYS A 13 16.17 13.35 -17.05
N LEU A 14 16.29 13.19 -15.73
CA LEU A 14 15.45 13.88 -14.75
C LEU A 14 16.28 14.92 -14.01
N ASP A 15 15.85 16.16 -14.05
CA ASP A 15 16.48 17.24 -13.31
C ASP A 15 15.45 18.14 -12.59
N TYR A 16 15.93 18.98 -11.68
CA TYR A 16 15.15 19.94 -10.92
C TYR A 16 15.36 21.35 -11.47
N GLN A 17 14.27 22.06 -11.74
CA GLN A 17 14.30 23.47 -12.12
C GLN A 17 13.13 24.24 -11.49
N LEU A 18 13.42 25.22 -10.65
CA LEU A 18 12.45 26.19 -10.13
C LEU A 18 11.13 25.57 -9.61
N GLY A 19 11.20 24.50 -8.83
CA GLY A 19 10.02 23.83 -8.27
C GLY A 19 9.43 22.73 -9.15
N TYR A 20 10.04 22.44 -10.29
CA TYR A 20 9.56 21.45 -11.26
C TYR A 20 10.51 20.26 -11.36
N LEU A 21 9.93 19.07 -11.48
CA LEU A 21 10.55 17.91 -12.11
C LEU A 21 10.58 18.18 -13.62
N VAL A 22 11.77 18.18 -14.21
CA VAL A 22 11.95 18.30 -15.64
C VAL A 22 12.36 16.95 -16.21
N VAL A 23 11.52 16.39 -17.06
CA VAL A 23 11.75 15.12 -17.75
C VAL A 23 12.23 15.45 -19.17
N ARG A 24 13.44 15.02 -19.50
CA ARG A 24 14.04 15.18 -20.82
C ARG A 24 14.20 13.84 -21.50
N ASN A 25 13.44 13.64 -22.54
CA ASN A 25 13.55 12.57 -23.51
C ASN A 25 13.47 13.18 -24.93
N GLU A 26 12.65 12.65 -25.81
CA GLU A 26 12.36 13.27 -27.11
C GLU A 26 11.73 14.66 -26.97
N ASN A 27 10.99 14.87 -25.89
CA ASN A 27 10.36 16.13 -25.52
C ASN A 27 10.82 16.57 -24.12
N VAL A 28 10.57 17.83 -23.78
CA VAL A 28 10.79 18.34 -22.43
C VAL A 28 9.45 18.54 -21.73
N THR A 29 9.21 17.75 -20.69
CA THR A 29 8.00 17.85 -19.86
C THR A 29 8.36 18.40 -18.47
N LYS A 30 7.58 19.37 -17.98
CA LYS A 30 7.73 19.94 -16.64
C LYS A 30 6.52 19.61 -15.79
N ILE A 31 6.75 19.08 -14.60
CA ILE A 31 5.69 18.71 -13.65
C ILE A 31 6.02 19.40 -12.32
N HIS A 32 5.09 20.18 -11.78
CA HIS A 32 5.31 20.86 -10.52
C HIS A 32 5.44 19.86 -9.37
N LEU A 33 6.51 19.94 -8.57
CA LEU A 33 6.78 18.99 -7.49
C LEU A 33 5.66 18.97 -6.42
N GLY A 34 4.94 20.07 -6.22
CA GLY A 34 3.82 20.14 -5.28
C GLY A 34 2.62 19.27 -5.67
N GLU A 35 2.52 18.82 -6.93
CA GLU A 35 1.48 17.92 -7.40
C GLU A 35 1.86 16.45 -7.19
N ILE A 36 3.16 16.14 -7.14
CA ILE A 36 3.66 14.77 -7.15
C ILE A 36 3.58 14.16 -5.74
N SER A 37 2.87 13.06 -5.61
CA SER A 37 2.89 12.21 -4.40
C SER A 37 3.93 11.10 -4.52
N THR A 38 4.00 10.49 -5.72
CA THR A 38 4.88 9.35 -6.00
C THR A 38 5.53 9.52 -7.37
N LEU A 39 6.83 9.26 -7.43
CA LEU A 39 7.60 9.16 -8.67
C LEU A 39 8.05 7.70 -8.82
N LEU A 40 7.49 6.98 -9.79
CA LEU A 40 7.86 5.62 -10.13
C LEU A 40 8.80 5.65 -11.34
N ILE A 41 10.01 5.15 -11.17
CA ILE A 41 11.03 5.05 -12.21
C ILE A 41 11.09 3.61 -12.68
N GLU A 42 10.31 3.29 -13.73
CA GLU A 42 10.22 1.95 -14.30
C GLU A 42 11.42 1.57 -15.16
N SER A 43 12.00 2.55 -15.85
CA SER A 43 13.12 2.29 -16.75
C SER A 43 14.45 2.39 -16.04
N THR A 44 15.29 1.38 -16.17
CA THR A 44 16.68 1.39 -15.68
C THR A 44 17.60 2.33 -16.49
N ALA A 45 17.15 2.81 -17.66
CA ALA A 45 17.88 3.74 -18.53
C ALA A 45 17.57 5.22 -18.19
N VAL A 46 17.26 5.52 -16.93
CA VAL A 46 17.00 6.88 -16.44
C VAL A 46 18.21 7.40 -15.70
N SER A 47 18.61 8.64 -16.00
CA SER A 47 19.58 9.39 -15.19
C SER A 47 18.86 10.47 -14.37
N ILE A 48 19.24 10.62 -13.11
CA ILE A 48 18.63 11.56 -12.18
C ILE A 48 19.71 12.41 -11.48
N THR A 49 19.44 13.69 -11.33
CA THR A 49 20.38 14.57 -10.63
C THR A 49 20.19 14.51 -9.12
N THR A 50 21.26 14.61 -8.36
CA THR A 50 21.21 14.67 -6.88
C THR A 50 20.42 15.86 -6.36
N SER A 51 20.42 16.98 -7.09
CA SER A 51 19.59 18.15 -6.77
C SER A 51 18.09 17.80 -6.79
N LEU A 52 17.64 17.00 -7.78
CA LEU A 52 16.26 16.56 -7.84
C LEU A 52 15.97 15.59 -6.68
N LEU A 53 16.86 14.62 -6.40
CA LEU A 53 16.68 13.66 -5.29
C LEU A 53 16.55 14.40 -3.94
N ALA A 54 17.36 15.43 -3.71
CA ALA A 54 17.30 16.24 -2.50
C ALA A 54 15.94 16.96 -2.35
N GLU A 55 15.42 17.57 -3.41
CA GLU A 55 14.12 18.23 -3.37
C GLU A 55 12.95 17.25 -3.24
N LEU A 56 13.01 16.08 -3.89
CA LEU A 56 12.02 15.02 -3.74
C LEU A 56 11.95 14.56 -2.27
N THR A 57 13.10 14.29 -1.66
CA THR A 57 13.22 13.91 -0.25
C THR A 57 12.66 14.99 0.68
N LYS A 58 13.08 16.25 0.49
CA LYS A 58 12.61 17.39 1.27
C LYS A 58 11.09 17.57 1.23
N LYS A 59 10.47 17.31 0.08
CA LYS A 59 9.02 17.39 -0.12
C LYS A 59 8.29 16.09 0.25
N LYS A 60 9.01 15.09 0.76
CA LYS A 60 8.47 13.77 1.13
C LYS A 60 7.75 13.08 -0.04
N ILE A 61 8.23 13.31 -1.26
CA ILE A 61 7.72 12.61 -2.45
C ILE A 61 8.31 11.21 -2.45
N LYS A 62 7.44 10.21 -2.58
CA LYS A 62 7.87 8.82 -2.69
C LYS A 62 8.59 8.60 -4.02
N VAL A 63 9.79 8.05 -3.97
CA VAL A 63 10.53 7.65 -5.17
C VAL A 63 10.76 6.16 -5.12
N ILE A 64 10.26 5.46 -6.15
CA ILE A 64 10.38 4.01 -6.31
C ILE A 64 11.22 3.75 -7.55
N PHE A 65 12.19 2.87 -7.42
CA PHE A 65 13.00 2.36 -8.53
C PHE A 65 12.58 0.94 -8.85
N CYS A 66 12.50 0.61 -10.14
CA CYS A 66 12.18 -0.72 -10.60
C CYS A 66 13.41 -1.45 -11.15
N ASP A 67 13.33 -2.78 -11.14
CA ASP A 67 14.29 -3.67 -11.81
C ASP A 67 14.11 -3.68 -13.34
N GLU A 68 14.90 -4.52 -14.04
CA GLU A 68 14.85 -4.68 -15.49
C GLU A 68 13.51 -5.26 -15.97
N LYS A 69 12.79 -5.96 -15.10
CA LYS A 69 11.44 -6.48 -15.37
C LYS A 69 10.34 -5.46 -15.04
N ARG A 70 10.74 -4.23 -14.67
CA ARG A 70 9.88 -3.12 -14.27
C ARG A 70 9.07 -3.40 -12.98
N ASN A 71 9.54 -4.26 -12.11
CA ASN A 71 8.94 -4.50 -10.81
C ASN A 71 9.59 -3.57 -9.77
N PRO A 72 8.84 -2.99 -8.84
CA PRO A 72 9.40 -2.23 -7.73
C PRO A 72 10.46 -3.05 -6.98
N SER A 73 11.68 -2.52 -6.88
CA SER A 73 12.83 -3.21 -6.29
C SER A 73 13.47 -2.44 -5.14
N SER A 74 13.38 -1.12 -5.18
CA SER A 74 13.98 -0.26 -4.16
C SER A 74 13.29 1.09 -4.10
N GLU A 75 13.55 1.85 -3.03
CA GLU A 75 12.99 3.18 -2.85
C GLU A 75 13.98 4.14 -2.20
N LEU A 76 13.76 5.44 -2.42
CA LEU A 76 14.50 6.48 -1.74
C LEU A 76 13.83 6.80 -0.40
N VAL A 77 14.54 6.55 0.69
CA VAL A 77 14.11 6.88 2.06
C VAL A 77 15.03 7.96 2.62
N GLY A 78 14.44 9.08 3.06
CA GLY A 78 15.18 10.15 3.74
C GLY A 78 15.55 9.75 5.18
N TYR A 79 16.66 10.26 5.69
CA TYR A 79 17.04 10.07 7.09
C TYR A 79 16.03 10.66 8.09
N TYR A 80 15.29 11.68 7.67
CA TYR A 80 14.37 12.43 8.54
C TYR A 80 12.96 12.43 7.96
N GLY A 81 12.08 11.59 8.50
CA GLY A 81 10.65 11.55 8.15
C GLY A 81 9.85 12.65 8.87
N SER A 82 10.15 12.88 10.14
CA SER A 82 9.53 13.88 11.02
C SER A 82 10.60 14.53 11.89
N HIS A 83 10.32 15.74 12.41
CA HIS A 83 11.22 16.44 13.35
C HIS A 83 11.34 15.72 14.71
N ASP A 84 10.34 14.89 15.08
CA ASP A 84 10.25 14.14 16.32
C ASP A 84 10.47 12.61 16.16
N THR A 85 11.14 12.20 15.08
CA THR A 85 11.37 10.77 14.73
C THR A 85 11.91 9.96 15.89
N SER A 86 12.92 10.48 16.65
CA SER A 86 13.48 9.74 17.78
C SER A 86 12.46 9.48 18.90
N SER A 87 11.55 10.43 19.15
CA SER A 87 10.45 10.24 20.09
C SER A 87 9.45 9.21 19.58
N LYS A 88 9.08 9.29 18.31
CA LYS A 88 8.14 8.35 17.67
C LYS A 88 8.67 6.92 17.70
N VAL A 89 9.94 6.71 17.38
CA VAL A 89 10.57 5.37 17.44
C VAL A 89 10.58 4.83 18.88
N ARG A 90 10.90 5.66 19.88
CA ARG A 90 10.83 5.23 21.29
C ARG A 90 9.41 4.84 21.69
N ASN A 91 8.40 5.61 21.30
CA ASN A 91 7.00 5.28 21.55
C ASN A 91 6.60 3.98 20.85
N GLN A 92 7.03 3.78 19.59
CA GLN A 92 6.75 2.55 18.84
C GLN A 92 7.31 1.30 19.55
N ILE A 93 8.52 1.39 20.08
CA ILE A 93 9.12 0.29 20.87
C ILE A 93 8.30 0.00 22.14
N GLN A 94 7.69 1.03 22.72
CA GLN A 94 6.91 0.94 23.96
C GLN A 94 5.43 0.56 23.75
N TRP A 95 4.93 0.44 22.51
CA TRP A 95 3.57 0.00 22.26
C TRP A 95 3.32 -1.34 22.94
N SER A 96 2.32 -1.38 23.83
CA SER A 96 2.02 -2.57 24.59
C SER A 96 1.58 -3.72 23.67
N ARG A 97 1.86 -4.95 24.08
CA ARG A 97 1.38 -6.13 23.36
C ARG A 97 -0.13 -6.08 23.19
N ASN A 98 -0.86 -5.73 24.25
CA ASN A 98 -2.32 -5.59 24.20
C ASN A 98 -2.80 -4.59 23.15
N SER A 99 -2.17 -3.41 23.04
CA SER A 99 -2.52 -2.40 22.05
C SER A 99 -2.29 -2.91 20.63
N LYS A 100 -1.13 -3.54 20.38
CA LYS A 100 -0.81 -4.13 19.08
C LYS A 100 -1.81 -5.22 18.68
N ASP A 101 -2.10 -6.15 19.57
CA ASP A 101 -2.99 -7.28 19.33
C ASP A 101 -4.44 -6.81 19.09
N THR A 102 -4.89 -5.78 19.81
CA THR A 102 -6.21 -5.17 19.62
C THR A 102 -6.30 -4.50 18.24
N VAL A 103 -5.31 -3.67 17.88
CA VAL A 103 -5.27 -3.00 16.58
C VAL A 103 -5.16 -4.02 15.44
N TRP A 104 -4.36 -5.08 15.61
CA TRP A 104 -4.27 -6.16 14.62
C TRP A 104 -5.61 -6.85 14.40
N THR A 105 -6.34 -7.15 15.48
CA THR A 105 -7.69 -7.75 15.39
C THR A 105 -8.63 -6.90 14.54
N GLU A 106 -8.62 -5.58 14.73
CA GLU A 106 -9.43 -4.66 13.91
C GLU A 106 -9.01 -4.66 12.43
N ILE A 107 -7.70 -4.68 12.16
CA ILE A 107 -7.15 -4.72 10.81
C ILE A 107 -7.58 -5.99 10.08
N VAL A 108 -7.44 -7.15 10.71
CA VAL A 108 -7.85 -8.44 10.15
C VAL A 108 -9.35 -8.50 9.91
N THR A 109 -10.13 -8.05 10.90
CA THR A 109 -11.59 -7.97 10.80
C THR A 109 -12.01 -7.15 9.57
N GLU A 110 -11.41 -5.98 9.39
CA GLU A 110 -11.74 -5.13 8.24
C GLU A 110 -11.26 -5.72 6.92
N LYS A 111 -10.10 -6.39 6.88
CA LYS A 111 -9.65 -7.14 5.71
C LYS A 111 -10.69 -8.18 5.29
N ILE A 112 -11.09 -9.05 6.20
CA ILE A 112 -12.06 -10.13 5.89
C ILE A 112 -13.41 -9.54 5.49
N ARG A 113 -13.86 -8.45 6.14
CA ARG A 113 -15.10 -7.74 5.77
C ARG A 113 -15.07 -7.24 4.33
N LYS A 114 -13.95 -6.69 3.88
CA LYS A 114 -13.79 -6.22 2.50
C LYS A 114 -13.66 -7.35 1.49
N GLN A 115 -12.96 -8.42 1.84
CA GLN A 115 -12.91 -9.63 1.04
C GLN A 115 -14.30 -10.25 0.86
N LYS A 116 -15.09 -10.38 1.94
CA LYS A 116 -16.49 -10.79 1.88
C LYS A 116 -17.28 -9.92 0.90
N LYS A 117 -17.17 -8.59 1.04
CA LYS A 117 -17.89 -7.64 0.18
C LYS A 117 -17.52 -7.79 -1.30
N LEU A 118 -16.25 -8.05 -1.63
CA LEU A 118 -15.84 -8.32 -3.01
C LEU A 118 -16.42 -9.65 -3.53
N LEU A 119 -16.47 -10.71 -2.70
CA LEU A 119 -17.12 -11.96 -3.08
C LEU A 119 -18.62 -11.78 -3.33
N GLU A 120 -19.32 -11.01 -2.49
CA GLU A 120 -20.74 -10.67 -2.68
C GLU A 120 -20.96 -9.95 -4.01
N TYR A 121 -20.12 -8.96 -4.32
CA TYR A 121 -20.16 -8.23 -5.59
C TYR A 121 -19.93 -9.13 -6.81
N GLN A 122 -19.06 -10.13 -6.67
CA GLN A 122 -18.81 -11.15 -7.69
C GLN A 122 -19.85 -12.28 -7.72
N GLY A 123 -20.88 -12.23 -6.88
CA GLY A 123 -21.92 -13.26 -6.79
C GLY A 123 -21.43 -14.61 -6.27
N LYS A 124 -20.38 -14.62 -5.44
CA LYS A 124 -19.76 -15.84 -4.90
C LYS A 124 -20.41 -16.25 -3.58
N GLU A 125 -20.91 -17.48 -3.50
CA GLU A 125 -21.56 -18.03 -2.30
C GLU A 125 -20.59 -18.17 -1.10
N GLU A 126 -19.30 -18.27 -1.36
CA GLU A 126 -18.23 -18.36 -0.37
C GLU A 126 -18.18 -17.12 0.55
N SER A 127 -18.82 -16.01 0.18
CA SER A 127 -19.02 -14.84 1.03
C SER A 127 -19.68 -15.18 2.37
N LYS A 128 -20.59 -16.17 2.39
CA LYS A 128 -21.26 -16.65 3.61
C LYS A 128 -20.29 -17.33 4.58
N LEU A 129 -19.27 -18.01 4.05
CA LEU A 129 -18.23 -18.62 4.89
C LEU A 129 -17.33 -17.55 5.52
N LEU A 130 -17.02 -16.47 4.79
CA LEU A 130 -16.28 -15.35 5.37
C LEU A 130 -17.08 -14.63 6.46
N ASP A 131 -18.41 -14.63 6.37
CA ASP A 131 -19.27 -14.08 7.42
C ASP A 131 -19.16 -14.89 8.71
N SER A 132 -19.13 -16.23 8.63
CA SER A 132 -18.89 -17.05 9.82
C SER A 132 -17.51 -16.80 10.43
N TYR A 133 -16.48 -16.63 9.60
CA TYR A 133 -15.14 -16.32 10.11
C TYR A 133 -15.09 -14.95 10.82
N LEU A 134 -15.81 -13.94 10.34
CA LEU A 134 -15.93 -12.66 11.03
C LEU A 134 -16.54 -12.79 12.43
N GLN A 135 -17.50 -13.72 12.64
CA GLN A 135 -18.08 -13.98 13.96
C GLN A 135 -17.15 -14.79 14.87
N GLU A 136 -16.19 -15.51 14.30
CA GLU A 136 -15.28 -16.40 15.00
C GLU A 136 -13.90 -15.79 15.27
N ILE A 137 -13.63 -14.58 14.76
CA ILE A 137 -12.37 -13.88 15.01
C ILE A 137 -12.20 -13.69 16.53
N LYS A 138 -11.09 -14.21 17.05
CA LYS A 138 -10.65 -13.98 18.40
C LYS A 138 -9.60 -12.88 18.45
N TRP A 139 -9.36 -12.38 19.63
CA TRP A 139 -8.31 -11.43 19.91
C TRP A 139 -6.97 -11.89 19.34
N ASN A 140 -6.23 -10.99 18.69
CA ASN A 140 -4.98 -11.24 17.97
C ASN A 140 -5.09 -12.32 16.86
N ASP A 141 -6.30 -12.59 16.35
CA ASP A 141 -6.56 -13.65 15.37
C ASP A 141 -5.95 -15.02 15.76
N GLU A 142 -6.01 -15.40 17.06
CA GLU A 142 -5.41 -16.65 17.57
C GLU A 142 -5.83 -17.91 16.79
N THR A 143 -6.99 -17.87 16.14
CA THR A 143 -7.53 -18.99 15.34
C THR A 143 -7.14 -18.92 13.88
N ASN A 144 -6.29 -17.97 13.47
CA ASN A 144 -5.82 -17.76 12.10
C ASN A 144 -6.98 -17.67 11.08
N ARG A 145 -8.02 -16.92 11.42
CA ARG A 145 -9.17 -16.69 10.51
C ARG A 145 -8.76 -15.89 9.28
N GLU A 146 -7.75 -15.03 9.42
CA GLU A 146 -7.13 -14.32 8.30
C GLU A 146 -6.64 -15.28 7.21
N GLY A 147 -5.85 -16.28 7.58
CA GLY A 147 -5.30 -17.27 6.65
C GLY A 147 -6.39 -18.17 6.04
N HIS A 148 -7.39 -18.59 6.83
CA HIS A 148 -8.53 -19.36 6.35
C HIS A 148 -9.38 -18.55 5.37
N ALA A 149 -9.70 -17.31 5.69
CA ALA A 149 -10.46 -16.41 4.83
C ALA A 149 -9.73 -16.15 3.52
N ALA A 150 -8.41 -15.89 3.58
CA ALA A 150 -7.59 -15.66 2.39
C ALA A 150 -7.62 -16.87 1.45
N LYS A 151 -7.52 -18.10 1.95
CA LYS A 151 -7.60 -19.32 1.13
C LYS A 151 -8.96 -19.44 0.43
N VAL A 152 -10.06 -19.31 1.16
CA VAL A 152 -11.41 -19.37 0.60
C VAL A 152 -11.62 -18.27 -0.43
N TYR A 153 -11.22 -17.06 -0.10
CA TYR A 153 -11.33 -15.87 -0.94
C TYR A 153 -10.62 -16.03 -2.29
N PHE A 154 -9.34 -16.39 -2.28
CA PHE A 154 -8.58 -16.53 -3.52
C PHE A 154 -9.07 -17.71 -4.36
N ASN A 155 -9.46 -18.83 -3.73
CA ASN A 155 -10.03 -19.96 -4.45
C ASN A 155 -11.39 -19.62 -5.10
N ALA A 156 -12.22 -18.84 -4.43
CA ALA A 156 -13.50 -18.39 -4.99
C ALA A 156 -13.31 -17.44 -6.20
N LEU A 157 -12.26 -16.60 -6.18
CA LEU A 157 -12.01 -15.63 -7.23
C LEU A 157 -11.26 -16.22 -8.43
N PHE A 158 -10.25 -17.07 -8.20
CA PHE A 158 -9.32 -17.51 -9.25
C PHE A 158 -9.33 -19.02 -9.51
N GLY A 159 -10.16 -19.78 -8.80
CA GLY A 159 -10.29 -21.22 -8.95
C GLY A 159 -9.66 -22.02 -7.81
N LEU A 160 -10.14 -23.28 -7.63
CA LEU A 160 -9.77 -24.11 -6.47
C LEU A 160 -8.27 -24.46 -6.42
N ASP A 161 -7.62 -24.54 -7.58
CA ASP A 161 -6.19 -24.85 -7.69
C ASP A 161 -5.29 -23.62 -7.55
N PHE A 162 -5.87 -22.43 -7.41
CA PHE A 162 -5.10 -21.21 -7.27
C PHE A 162 -4.43 -21.12 -5.91
N THR A 163 -3.11 -20.90 -5.93
CA THR A 163 -2.32 -20.55 -4.73
C THR A 163 -1.51 -19.29 -4.97
N ARG A 164 -1.26 -18.53 -3.90
CA ARG A 164 -0.45 -17.30 -3.97
C ARG A 164 1.03 -17.55 -4.31
N THR A 165 1.46 -18.80 -4.33
CA THR A 165 2.83 -19.23 -4.69
C THR A 165 2.97 -19.71 -6.14
N THR A 166 1.86 -19.90 -6.86
CA THR A 166 1.87 -20.31 -8.26
C THR A 166 2.49 -19.23 -9.14
N ASP A 167 3.43 -19.59 -10.01
CA ASP A 167 3.98 -18.68 -11.01
C ASP A 167 2.99 -18.53 -12.17
N CYS A 168 2.26 -17.42 -12.15
CA CYS A 168 1.25 -17.08 -13.16
C CYS A 168 1.04 -15.56 -13.27
N SER A 169 0.47 -15.12 -14.39
CA SER A 169 0.22 -13.69 -14.66
C SER A 169 -0.63 -13.02 -13.58
N VAL A 170 -1.64 -13.72 -13.03
CA VAL A 170 -2.48 -13.19 -11.94
C VAL A 170 -1.65 -12.91 -10.69
N ASN A 171 -0.81 -13.84 -10.25
CA ASN A 171 0.07 -13.63 -9.09
C ASN A 171 1.10 -12.53 -9.33
N SER A 172 1.63 -12.43 -10.55
CA SER A 172 2.52 -11.33 -10.93
C SER A 172 1.82 -9.97 -10.81
N ALA A 173 0.57 -9.86 -11.27
CA ALA A 173 -0.24 -8.66 -11.14
C ALA A 173 -0.57 -8.32 -9.69
N LEU A 174 -1.01 -9.31 -8.89
CA LEU A 174 -1.28 -9.12 -7.45
C LEU A 174 -0.03 -8.66 -6.71
N ASN A 175 1.12 -9.30 -6.94
CA ASN A 175 2.39 -8.94 -6.29
C ASN A 175 2.82 -7.52 -6.66
N TYR A 176 2.70 -7.15 -7.94
CA TYR A 176 3.01 -5.79 -8.39
C TYR A 176 2.10 -4.74 -7.72
N GLY A 177 0.79 -4.95 -7.76
CA GLY A 177 -0.18 -4.04 -7.13
C GLY A 177 0.02 -3.92 -5.62
N TYR A 178 0.29 -5.03 -4.92
CA TYR A 178 0.60 -5.01 -3.50
C TYR A 178 1.91 -4.25 -3.19
N SER A 179 2.93 -4.32 -4.06
CA SER A 179 4.15 -3.54 -3.90
C SER A 179 3.90 -2.04 -4.02
N ILE A 180 2.98 -1.62 -4.89
CA ILE A 180 2.57 -0.20 -5.02
C ILE A 180 1.86 0.27 -3.74
N ILE A 181 0.92 -0.51 -3.23
CA ILE A 181 0.22 -0.19 -1.95
C ILE A 181 1.22 -0.19 -0.79
N LEU A 182 2.07 -1.22 -0.66
CA LEU A 182 3.11 -1.30 0.37
C LEU A 182 4.00 -0.06 0.38
N SER A 183 4.38 0.42 -0.80
CA SER A 183 5.20 1.62 -0.95
C SER A 183 4.49 2.88 -0.44
N ALA A 184 3.17 3.02 -0.69
CA ALA A 184 2.38 4.13 -0.14
C ALA A 184 2.34 4.08 1.40
N PHE A 185 2.17 2.90 1.99
CA PHE A 185 2.21 2.70 3.45
C PHE A 185 3.59 2.99 4.03
N THR A 186 4.65 2.49 3.42
CA THR A 186 6.05 2.76 3.83
C THR A 186 6.32 4.27 3.89
N ARG A 187 5.87 5.00 2.86
CA ARG A 187 5.97 6.47 2.83
C ARG A 187 5.26 7.12 4.02
N GLU A 188 4.01 6.75 4.30
CA GLU A 188 3.25 7.38 5.38
C GLU A 188 3.82 7.01 6.77
N ILE A 189 4.26 5.76 6.98
CA ILE A 189 4.92 5.34 8.22
C ILE A 189 6.17 6.20 8.47
N THR A 190 7.07 6.26 7.49
CA THR A 190 8.32 7.02 7.63
C THR A 190 8.08 8.54 7.70
N ALA A 191 7.10 9.07 6.97
CA ALA A 191 6.73 10.49 7.03
C ALA A 191 6.15 10.90 8.40
N ASN A 192 5.56 9.96 9.14
CA ASN A 192 5.11 10.17 10.53
C ASN A 192 6.19 9.91 11.58
N GLY A 193 7.42 9.54 11.17
CA GLY A 193 8.57 9.35 12.05
C GLY A 193 8.68 7.96 12.66
N TYR A 194 7.87 6.99 12.23
CA TYR A 194 7.94 5.59 12.64
C TYR A 194 8.85 4.78 11.71
N ILE A 195 9.30 3.61 12.15
CA ILE A 195 10.10 2.67 11.36
C ILE A 195 9.24 1.50 10.90
N THR A 196 9.55 0.97 9.72
CA THR A 196 8.76 -0.07 9.08
C THR A 196 9.07 -1.48 9.58
N GLN A 197 10.22 -1.67 10.20
CA GLN A 197 10.71 -2.96 10.66
C GLN A 197 9.92 -3.54 11.84
N LEU A 198 9.42 -2.68 12.73
CA LEU A 198 8.69 -3.10 13.93
C LEU A 198 7.20 -3.18 13.64
N GLY A 199 6.70 -4.36 13.34
CA GLY A 199 5.29 -4.63 13.06
C GLY A 199 4.40 -4.73 14.30
N LEU A 200 3.11 -4.90 14.05
CA LEU A 200 2.10 -5.22 15.05
C LEU A 200 2.04 -6.74 15.27
N PHE A 201 1.89 -7.47 14.18
CA PHE A 201 1.77 -8.92 14.11
C PHE A 201 2.93 -9.58 13.38
N HIS A 202 3.27 -9.10 12.17
CA HIS A 202 4.41 -9.61 11.44
C HIS A 202 5.72 -9.22 12.14
N ASP A 203 6.55 -10.25 12.42
CA ASP A 203 7.86 -10.11 13.07
C ASP A 203 8.90 -10.96 12.32
N ASN A 204 8.94 -10.83 11.01
CA ASN A 204 9.92 -11.54 10.18
C ASN A 204 11.22 -10.74 10.14
N MET A 205 12.31 -11.32 10.65
CA MET A 205 13.64 -10.69 10.72
C MET A 205 14.22 -10.31 9.34
N PHE A 206 13.72 -10.91 8.27
CA PHE A 206 14.16 -10.61 6.89
C PHE A 206 13.26 -9.61 6.18
N ASN A 207 12.10 -9.25 6.77
CA ASN A 207 11.18 -8.29 6.19
C ASN A 207 11.42 -6.89 6.77
N GLN A 208 11.91 -5.98 5.95
CA GLN A 208 12.10 -4.57 6.35
C GLN A 208 10.77 -3.78 6.46
N PHE A 209 9.65 -4.38 6.06
CA PHE A 209 8.35 -3.72 5.92
C PHE A 209 7.26 -4.37 6.78
N ASN A 210 7.63 -4.97 7.93
CA ASN A 210 6.67 -5.65 8.81
C ASN A 210 5.45 -4.79 9.12
N LEU A 211 5.65 -3.54 9.59
CA LEU A 211 4.55 -2.62 9.91
C LEU A 211 3.74 -2.22 8.68
N ALA A 212 4.40 -1.97 7.55
CA ALA A 212 3.68 -1.62 6.32
C ALA A 212 2.87 -2.80 5.80
N SER A 213 3.39 -4.04 5.95
CA SER A 213 2.67 -5.28 5.62
C SER A 213 1.42 -5.45 6.47
N ASP A 214 1.52 -5.15 7.78
CA ASP A 214 0.37 -5.19 8.69
C ASP A 214 -0.69 -4.16 8.31
N LEU A 215 -0.28 -2.90 8.17
CA LEU A 215 -1.22 -1.80 7.96
C LEU A 215 -1.91 -1.84 6.60
N MET A 216 -1.28 -2.39 5.57
CA MET A 216 -1.85 -2.41 4.23
C MET A 216 -2.96 -3.46 4.03
N GLU A 217 -3.12 -4.42 4.95
CA GLU A 217 -4.04 -5.55 4.78
C GLU A 217 -5.46 -5.16 4.33
N PRO A 218 -6.12 -4.15 4.91
CA PRO A 218 -7.46 -3.73 4.47
C PRO A 218 -7.49 -3.08 3.07
N PHE A 219 -6.33 -2.73 2.50
CA PHE A 219 -6.24 -2.09 1.20
C PHE A 219 -5.90 -3.06 0.06
N ARG A 220 -5.50 -4.31 0.37
CA ARG A 220 -5.18 -5.32 -0.65
C ARG A 220 -6.34 -5.58 -1.60
N VAL A 221 -7.57 -5.55 -1.10
CA VAL A 221 -8.78 -5.80 -1.89
C VAL A 221 -8.97 -4.82 -3.06
N LEU A 222 -8.39 -3.62 -3.00
CA LEU A 222 -8.39 -2.69 -4.13
C LEU A 222 -7.59 -3.24 -5.32
N VAL A 223 -6.47 -3.88 -5.03
CA VAL A 223 -5.66 -4.56 -6.03
C VAL A 223 -6.38 -5.79 -6.57
N ASP A 224 -6.98 -6.59 -5.68
CA ASP A 224 -7.69 -7.81 -6.05
C ASP A 224 -8.83 -7.50 -7.01
N LYS A 225 -9.63 -6.47 -6.71
CA LYS A 225 -10.70 -5.98 -7.59
C LYS A 225 -10.16 -5.57 -8.96
N GLU A 226 -9.11 -4.76 -8.99
CA GLU A 226 -8.52 -4.28 -10.24
C GLU A 226 -7.99 -5.43 -11.10
N VAL A 227 -7.31 -6.42 -10.47
CA VAL A 227 -6.80 -7.60 -11.16
C VAL A 227 -7.93 -8.44 -11.77
N LEU A 228 -9.04 -8.61 -11.06
CA LEU A 228 -10.23 -9.31 -11.57
C LEU A 228 -10.87 -8.60 -12.77
N GLU A 229 -10.95 -7.27 -12.71
CA GLU A 229 -11.59 -6.45 -13.75
C GLU A 229 -10.74 -6.32 -15.01
N MET A 230 -9.43 -6.49 -14.92
CA MET A 230 -8.51 -6.38 -16.07
C MET A 230 -8.72 -7.48 -17.11
N LYS A 231 -9.06 -8.72 -16.71
CA LYS A 231 -9.31 -9.88 -17.61
C LYS A 231 -8.20 -10.08 -18.64
N PHE A 232 -6.94 -10.14 -18.20
CA PHE A 232 -5.76 -10.24 -19.05
C PHE A 232 -5.20 -11.68 -19.09
N GLU A 233 -4.48 -12.02 -20.14
CA GLU A 233 -3.75 -13.28 -20.29
C GLU A 233 -2.28 -13.12 -19.86
N GLU A 234 -1.66 -12.02 -20.27
CA GLU A 234 -0.28 -11.67 -19.94
C GLU A 234 -0.22 -10.37 -19.13
N PHE A 235 0.72 -10.32 -18.20
CA PHE A 235 0.89 -9.16 -17.32
C PHE A 235 1.98 -8.23 -17.86
N GLU A 236 1.57 -7.19 -18.60
CA GLU A 236 2.46 -6.29 -19.29
C GLU A 236 2.34 -4.82 -18.83
N VAL A 237 2.73 -3.88 -19.69
CA VAL A 237 2.86 -2.46 -19.36
C VAL A 237 1.51 -1.80 -19.05
N ASP A 238 0.46 -2.17 -19.76
CA ASP A 238 -0.84 -1.52 -19.60
C ASP A 238 -1.51 -1.98 -18.30
N GLU A 239 -1.40 -3.26 -17.94
CA GLU A 239 -1.84 -3.80 -16.66
C GLU A 239 -1.08 -3.16 -15.49
N LYS A 240 0.24 -3.00 -15.61
CA LYS A 240 1.06 -2.30 -14.62
C LYS A 240 0.61 -0.85 -14.43
N ARG A 241 0.30 -0.13 -15.50
CA ARG A 241 -0.22 1.25 -15.43
C ARG A 241 -1.55 1.34 -14.70
N ARG A 242 -2.46 0.39 -14.96
CA ARG A 242 -3.74 0.33 -14.25
C ARG A 242 -3.52 0.13 -12.75
N LEU A 243 -2.64 -0.79 -12.35
CA LEU A 243 -2.34 -1.04 -10.95
C LEU A 243 -1.68 0.16 -10.26
N VAL A 244 -0.76 0.87 -10.91
CA VAL A 244 -0.20 2.12 -10.38
C VAL A 244 -1.28 3.17 -10.16
N ASN A 245 -2.28 3.23 -11.04
CA ASN A 245 -3.37 4.19 -10.95
C ASN A 245 -4.34 3.93 -9.79
N ILE A 246 -4.30 2.77 -9.12
CA ILE A 246 -5.10 2.47 -7.93
C ILE A 246 -4.96 3.57 -6.85
N LEU A 247 -3.77 4.14 -6.70
CA LEU A 247 -3.53 5.23 -5.75
C LEU A 247 -4.33 6.50 -6.05
N ASN A 248 -4.83 6.65 -7.28
CA ASN A 248 -5.67 7.76 -7.74
C ASN A 248 -7.17 7.38 -7.78
N HIS A 249 -7.55 6.15 -7.41
CA HIS A 249 -8.96 5.80 -7.28
C HIS A 249 -9.57 6.54 -6.09
N GLU A 250 -10.86 6.84 -6.19
CA GLU A 250 -11.61 7.47 -5.14
C GLU A 250 -12.19 6.44 -4.17
N VAL A 251 -12.11 6.75 -2.89
CA VAL A 251 -12.72 5.99 -1.80
C VAL A 251 -13.33 6.95 -0.77
N VAL A 252 -14.28 6.49 0.00
CA VAL A 252 -14.86 7.29 1.10
C VAL A 252 -14.15 6.93 2.40
N ILE A 253 -13.54 7.91 3.06
CA ILE A 253 -12.98 7.78 4.39
C ILE A 253 -13.36 9.00 5.23
N ASP A 254 -13.72 8.77 6.49
CA ASP A 254 -14.17 9.82 7.40
C ASP A 254 -15.33 10.68 6.81
N GLY A 255 -16.25 10.00 6.09
CA GLY A 255 -17.41 10.62 5.45
C GLY A 255 -17.10 11.50 4.23
N LYS A 256 -15.87 11.49 3.72
CA LYS A 256 -15.43 12.30 2.59
C LYS A 256 -14.82 11.45 1.48
N VAL A 257 -15.10 11.82 0.23
CA VAL A 257 -14.41 11.24 -0.93
C VAL A 257 -12.96 11.69 -0.92
N GLN A 258 -12.05 10.74 -1.04
CA GLN A 258 -10.60 10.95 -1.06
C GLN A 258 -9.96 10.01 -2.07
N TYR A 259 -8.83 10.40 -2.64
CA TYR A 259 -7.99 9.45 -3.36
C TYR A 259 -7.37 8.42 -2.41
N VAL A 260 -7.19 7.18 -2.86
CA VAL A 260 -6.58 6.09 -2.07
C VAL A 260 -5.29 6.54 -1.40
N ASN A 261 -4.42 7.26 -2.11
CA ASN A 261 -3.17 7.78 -1.56
C ASN A 261 -3.39 8.71 -0.32
N ASN A 262 -4.46 9.52 -0.31
CA ASN A 262 -4.79 10.34 0.85
C ASN A 262 -5.54 9.55 1.93
N ALA A 263 -6.34 8.55 1.54
CA ALA A 263 -6.98 7.64 2.48
C ALA A 263 -5.95 6.83 3.28
N VAL A 264 -4.87 6.36 2.64
CA VAL A 264 -3.73 5.71 3.32
C VAL A 264 -3.14 6.63 4.39
N LYS A 265 -2.94 7.92 4.08
CA LYS A 265 -2.44 8.89 5.05
C LYS A 265 -3.36 9.08 6.26
N ILE A 266 -4.68 9.23 6.02
CA ILE A 266 -5.68 9.38 7.10
C ILE A 266 -5.72 8.13 7.96
N TYR A 267 -5.75 6.96 7.34
CA TYR A 267 -5.77 5.67 8.01
C TYR A 267 -4.51 5.44 8.84
N CYS A 268 -3.30 5.58 8.28
CA CYS A 268 -2.04 5.42 9.01
C CYS A 268 -1.99 6.30 10.25
N LYS A 269 -2.37 7.59 10.11
CA LYS A 269 -2.40 8.51 11.24
C LYS A 269 -3.34 8.00 12.33
N SER A 270 -4.56 7.58 11.98
CA SER A 270 -5.55 7.09 12.95
C SER A 270 -5.10 5.80 13.65
N VAL A 271 -4.37 4.91 12.95
CA VAL A 271 -3.78 3.72 13.57
C VAL A 271 -2.68 4.10 14.56
N PHE A 272 -1.83 5.07 14.24
CA PHE A 272 -0.81 5.54 15.17
C PHE A 272 -1.42 6.22 16.40
N ASP A 273 -2.48 6.99 16.21
CA ASP A 273 -3.22 7.59 17.32
C ASP A 273 -3.83 6.48 18.22
N ALA A 274 -4.45 5.46 17.62
CA ALA A 274 -5.00 4.30 18.32
C ALA A 274 -3.93 3.55 19.16
N LEU A 275 -2.75 3.31 18.58
CA LEU A 275 -1.65 2.64 19.27
C LEU A 275 -1.07 3.47 20.43
N ASN A 276 -0.95 4.78 20.24
CA ASN A 276 -0.39 5.67 21.25
C ASN A 276 -1.36 5.93 22.40
N GLU A 277 -2.68 5.97 22.12
CA GLU A 277 -3.72 6.23 23.11
C GLU A 277 -4.34 4.94 23.68
N ASN A 278 -3.95 3.75 23.17
CA ASN A 278 -4.52 2.44 23.50
C ASN A 278 -6.04 2.39 23.28
N ASP A 279 -6.52 3.02 22.19
CA ASP A 279 -7.94 3.12 21.84
C ASP A 279 -8.15 2.78 20.35
N SER A 280 -8.56 1.54 20.06
CA SER A 280 -8.81 1.07 18.70
C SER A 280 -10.00 1.75 18.02
N SER A 281 -10.89 2.41 18.76
CA SER A 281 -12.04 3.15 18.19
C SER A 281 -11.61 4.37 17.36
N LEU A 282 -10.37 4.82 17.51
CA LEU A 282 -9.80 5.90 16.74
C LEU A 282 -9.47 5.51 15.29
N ILE A 283 -9.41 4.21 14.98
CA ILE A 283 -9.05 3.73 13.64
C ILE A 283 -10.12 4.11 12.63
N ARG A 284 -9.69 4.69 11.51
CA ARG A 284 -10.54 5.16 10.43
C ARG A 284 -10.32 4.33 9.18
N PHE A 285 -11.19 3.36 8.97
CA PHE A 285 -11.18 2.57 7.75
C PHE A 285 -11.90 3.27 6.61
N TYR A 286 -11.40 3.12 5.38
CA TYR A 286 -12.13 3.56 4.20
C TYR A 286 -13.31 2.63 3.92
N LYS A 287 -14.39 3.16 3.39
CA LYS A 287 -15.52 2.38 2.90
C LYS A 287 -15.18 1.83 1.52
N PHE A 288 -15.25 0.52 1.39
CA PHE A 288 -15.08 -0.15 0.12
C PHE A 288 -16.45 -0.13 -0.60
N GLU A 289 -16.60 0.78 -1.55
CA GLU A 289 -17.78 0.90 -2.41
C GLU A 289 -17.47 0.24 -3.76
N LEU A 290 -18.42 -0.59 -4.25
CA LEU A 290 -18.25 -1.46 -5.42
C LEU A 290 -19.21 -1.04 -6.52
#